data_abec0511f4e99f45ccadfbdfeda2f133
#
_entry.id   abec0511f4e99f45ccadfbdfeda2f133
#
_cell.length_a   1.000
_cell.length_b   1.000
_cell.length_c   1.000
_cell.angle_alpha   90.00
_cell.angle_beta   90.00
_cell.angle_gamma   90.00
#
_symmetry.space_group_name_H-M   'P 1'
#
loop_
_entity.id
_entity.type
_entity.pdbx_description
1 polymer ?
#
loop_
_entity_poly.entity_id
_entity_poly.type
_entity_poly.pdbx_seq_one_letter_code
_entity_poly.pdbx_strand_id
1 'polypeptide(L)'
;MMKRRQFLEGALIALGGSLGACGGGGGGGSNSSGATGPLPVAGEALAEGQPLRTLAALPNESAQAGQFSGVLVAAPALAALVPGQATAMWLYNGIAPGPLLELREGQHVRIRLDNRLPQDTTVHWHGLPVPPEQDGNPMDPVRPGASRTYEFDVPTGTAGTYWYHPHAHQTTAEQVARGLAGALIVRAADDPLARLPEVTMLVSGVRLDRDAQISANNPMDWTLGRQNDVLLVNGGRLPVLTVRPGTTQRWRILNATNARFLRLALDGHALTLVGTDGGLLAAPIAGLSEILIAPAQRVEVLVTVNATPNTQYRLRALRYASESMGMGTYRDDELLTLATSGESPTVPAVVPSALRAIATLGAPTIRQRIELSESMGMGMMGGGMFGFLINGRSFDMNRVDLTTVPGRVEFWDIVNLTSMDHPIHIHGTQFQLVSRQVAGVVTPAPHLAWLDTVNVPARQSATIMVRQTMPGKRMFHCHILEHEDAGMMGVLNVTG
;
A
#
# COMPACT_ATOMS: atom_id res chain seq x y z
N MET A 1 28.79 -40.16 11.15
CA MET A 1 30.14 -40.28 10.56
C MET A 1 30.14 -39.30 9.36
N MET A 2 30.88 -38.41 9.39
CA MET A 2 32.06 -37.74 9.12
C MET A 2 31.89 -36.23 8.92
N LYS A 3 32.59 -35.53 9.77
CA LYS A 3 32.98 -34.11 9.69
C LYS A 3 33.78 -33.81 8.43
N ARG A 4 33.70 -32.59 7.88
CA ARG A 4 34.90 -31.79 7.56
C ARG A 4 34.59 -30.31 7.47
N ARG A 5 35.31 -29.65 8.32
CA ARG A 5 35.70 -28.25 8.47
C ARG A 5 36.94 -27.95 7.61
N GLN A 6 37.16 -26.62 7.43
CA GLN A 6 38.43 -25.91 7.12
C GLN A 6 38.74 -25.79 5.63
N PHE A 7 39.08 -24.59 5.10
CA PHE A 7 40.16 -23.59 5.25
C PHE A 7 39.85 -22.45 4.30
N LEU A 8 40.16 -21.16 4.41
CA LEU A 8 41.44 -20.53 4.63
C LEU A 8 41.27 -19.05 4.95
N GLU A 9 42.10 -18.54 5.84
CA GLU A 9 42.46 -17.16 6.11
C GLU A 9 43.54 -16.65 5.15
N GLY A 10 43.67 -15.31 5.10
CA GLY A 10 44.86 -14.59 4.61
C GLY A 10 44.60 -13.73 3.38
N ALA A 11 44.93 -12.43 3.27
CA ALA A 11 46.02 -11.71 3.86
C ALA A 11 45.76 -10.21 3.85
N LEU A 12 46.13 -9.52 4.91
CA LEU A 12 46.39 -8.08 4.96
C LEU A 12 47.65 -7.77 4.15
N ILE A 13 47.61 -6.69 3.34
CA ILE A 13 48.82 -5.93 2.98
C ILE A 13 48.51 -4.46 3.23
N ALA A 14 49.19 -3.92 4.25
CA ALA A 14 49.37 -2.51 4.49
C ALA A 14 50.58 -2.04 3.73
N LEU A 15 50.50 -0.92 3.08
CA LEU A 15 51.65 -0.13 2.64
C LEU A 15 51.39 1.34 2.95
N GLY A 16 52.12 1.84 3.90
CA GLY A 16 52.24 3.24 4.25
C GLY A 16 53.40 3.89 3.48
N GLY A 17 53.40 5.21 3.43
CA GLY A 17 54.45 6.06 2.88
C GLY A 17 53.88 7.43 2.53
N SER A 18 53.96 8.34 3.32
CA SER A 18 54.76 9.43 3.86
C SER A 18 54.83 10.67 2.97
N LEU A 19 54.30 11.77 3.53
CA LEU A 19 54.76 13.16 3.58
C LEU A 19 55.46 13.81 2.37
N GLY A 20 54.88 14.93 1.92
CA GLY A 20 55.53 15.98 1.16
C GLY A 20 54.70 17.25 1.16
N ALA A 21 55.06 18.21 2.03
CA ALA A 21 54.52 19.57 2.06
C ALA A 21 55.34 20.48 1.11
N CYS A 22 54.62 21.41 0.48
CA CYS A 22 54.99 22.79 0.07
C CYS A 22 53.98 23.24 -0.97
N GLY A 23 53.15 24.26 -0.83
CA GLY A 23 53.44 25.64 -0.63
C GLY A 23 53.03 26.44 -1.86
N GLY A 24 52.04 27.35 -1.76
CA GLY A 24 51.94 28.53 -2.61
C GLY A 24 50.72 28.70 -3.52
N GLY A 25 49.73 29.45 -3.10
CA GLY A 25 49.21 30.62 -3.77
C GLY A 25 48.22 30.49 -4.93
N GLY A 26 47.07 31.16 -4.79
CA GLY A 26 46.34 31.69 -5.93
C GLY A 26 44.84 31.32 -6.01
N GLY A 27 44.02 32.29 -5.71
CA GLY A 27 42.56 32.24 -5.65
C GLY A 27 41.81 31.78 -6.90
N GLY A 28 40.68 31.22 -6.63
CA GLY A 28 39.66 30.88 -7.60
C GLY A 28 38.47 30.32 -6.85
N GLY A 29 37.61 31.22 -6.36
CA GLY A 29 36.36 30.80 -5.74
C GLY A 29 35.45 30.08 -6.74
N SER A 30 35.37 28.76 -6.65
CA SER A 30 34.25 28.02 -7.19
C SER A 30 33.23 27.83 -6.05
N ASN A 31 32.21 28.68 -6.03
CA ASN A 31 31.01 28.45 -5.29
C ASN A 31 30.38 27.15 -5.80
N SER A 32 30.76 26.02 -5.26
CA SER A 32 29.90 24.84 -5.24
C SER A 32 28.75 25.15 -4.28
N SER A 33 27.69 25.77 -4.80
CA SER A 33 26.40 25.78 -4.14
C SER A 33 25.91 24.34 -4.02
N GLY A 34 26.42 23.61 -3.05
CA GLY A 34 25.76 22.41 -2.55
C GLY A 34 24.35 22.85 -2.15
N ALA A 35 23.37 22.38 -2.86
CA ALA A 35 21.97 22.53 -2.50
C ALA A 35 21.77 21.89 -1.13
N THR A 36 21.98 22.68 -0.06
CA THR A 36 21.57 22.32 1.28
C THR A 36 20.05 22.46 1.33
N GLY A 37 19.34 21.43 0.81
CA GLY A 37 17.93 21.30 1.10
C GLY A 37 17.73 21.26 2.63
N PRO A 38 16.59 21.71 3.14
CA PRO A 38 16.32 21.66 4.55
C PRO A 38 16.47 20.22 5.07
N LEU A 39 17.12 20.05 6.24
CA LEU A 39 17.26 18.73 6.86
C LEU A 39 15.88 18.27 7.36
N PRO A 40 15.59 16.96 7.31
CA PRO A 40 14.30 16.43 7.78
C PRO A 40 14.08 16.73 9.26
N VAL A 41 12.82 16.94 9.63
CA VAL A 41 12.38 17.01 11.03
C VAL A 41 12.50 15.63 11.63
N ALA A 42 13.10 15.51 12.81
CA ALA A 42 13.12 14.25 13.54
C ALA A 42 11.71 13.78 13.85
N GLY A 43 11.49 12.46 13.76
CA GLY A 43 10.16 11.87 14.03
C GLY A 43 9.59 12.24 15.40
N GLU A 44 10.45 12.47 16.40
CA GLU A 44 10.09 12.90 17.75
C GLU A 44 9.36 14.25 17.79
N ALA A 45 9.47 15.09 16.76
CA ALA A 45 8.75 16.36 16.68
C ALA A 45 7.24 16.20 16.48
N LEU A 46 6.76 15.04 15.98
CA LEU A 46 5.34 14.77 15.83
C LEU A 46 4.74 14.35 17.18
N ALA A 47 3.54 14.87 17.50
CA ALA A 47 2.81 14.44 18.70
C ALA A 47 2.48 12.94 18.63
N GLU A 48 2.75 12.21 19.73
CA GLU A 48 2.49 10.78 19.85
C GLU A 48 1.61 10.45 21.05
N GLY A 49 1.14 9.20 21.12
CA GLY A 49 0.38 8.71 22.27
C GLY A 49 -1.05 9.25 22.37
N GLN A 50 -1.55 9.94 21.36
CA GLN A 50 -2.95 10.37 21.31
C GLN A 50 -3.86 9.16 21.09
N PRO A 51 -5.13 9.20 21.53
CA PRO A 51 -6.07 8.13 21.21
C PRO A 51 -6.14 7.87 19.72
N LEU A 52 -6.22 6.58 19.33
CA LEU A 52 -6.41 6.20 17.93
C LEU A 52 -7.69 6.84 17.39
N ARG A 53 -7.56 7.63 16.34
CA ARG A 53 -8.69 8.29 15.69
C ARG A 53 -9.55 7.28 14.94
N THR A 54 -10.86 7.36 15.13
CA THR A 54 -11.81 6.72 14.22
C THR A 54 -11.83 7.50 12.92
N LEU A 55 -11.83 6.78 11.79
CA LEU A 55 -11.96 7.43 10.48
C LEU A 55 -13.36 8.05 10.35
N ALA A 56 -13.43 9.33 9.99
CA ALA A 56 -14.69 10.01 9.79
C ALA A 56 -15.37 9.47 8.52
N ALA A 57 -16.61 9.04 8.62
CA ALA A 57 -17.34 8.55 7.45
C ALA A 57 -17.71 9.69 6.49
N LEU A 58 -17.66 9.43 5.17
CA LEU A 58 -18.29 10.30 4.19
C LEU A 58 -19.82 10.18 4.36
N PRO A 59 -20.54 11.29 4.62
CA PRO A 59 -21.99 11.23 4.76
C PRO A 59 -22.65 10.74 3.46
N ASN A 60 -23.66 9.88 3.59
CA ASN A 60 -24.52 9.55 2.47
C ASN A 60 -25.55 10.68 2.28
N GLU A 61 -25.50 11.38 1.16
CA GLU A 61 -26.41 12.46 0.81
C GLU A 61 -27.69 11.95 0.11
N SER A 62 -27.76 10.67 -0.29
CA SER A 62 -28.95 10.09 -0.90
C SER A 62 -30.01 9.74 0.14
N ALA A 63 -31.23 10.20 -0.08
CA ALA A 63 -32.39 9.76 0.69
C ALA A 63 -32.99 8.44 0.18
N GLN A 64 -32.50 7.89 -0.94
CA GLN A 64 -33.05 6.69 -1.56
C GLN A 64 -32.40 5.44 -0.97
N ALA A 65 -33.20 4.46 -0.58
CA ALA A 65 -32.70 3.18 -0.11
C ALA A 65 -31.87 2.47 -1.20
N GLY A 66 -30.77 1.84 -0.81
CA GLY A 66 -29.88 1.15 -1.75
C GLY A 66 -28.97 2.08 -2.58
N GLN A 67 -28.99 3.38 -2.31
CA GLN A 67 -28.11 4.34 -2.98
C GLN A 67 -27.14 4.99 -1.99
N PHE A 68 -25.96 5.32 -2.48
CA PHE A 68 -24.98 6.16 -1.81
C PHE A 68 -24.61 7.33 -2.73
N SER A 69 -24.68 8.55 -2.22
CA SER A 69 -24.13 9.71 -2.89
C SER A 69 -23.28 10.53 -1.94
N GLY A 70 -22.25 11.17 -2.48
CA GLY A 70 -21.39 12.04 -1.68
C GLY A 70 -20.43 12.85 -2.52
N VAL A 71 -19.68 13.74 -1.87
CA VAL A 71 -18.71 14.61 -2.52
C VAL A 71 -17.34 14.45 -1.89
N LEU A 72 -16.36 14.18 -2.73
CA LEU A 72 -14.93 14.24 -2.38
C LEU A 72 -14.36 15.55 -2.97
N VAL A 73 -13.81 16.39 -2.11
CA VAL A 73 -13.11 17.60 -2.52
C VAL A 73 -11.61 17.36 -2.30
N ALA A 74 -10.85 17.23 -3.37
CA ALA A 74 -9.39 17.19 -3.31
C ALA A 74 -8.84 18.62 -3.33
N ALA A 75 -8.23 19.07 -2.24
CA ALA A 75 -7.80 20.46 -2.10
C ALA A 75 -6.53 20.60 -1.25
N PRO A 76 -5.71 21.66 -1.49
CA PRO A 76 -4.70 22.07 -0.53
C PRO A 76 -5.33 22.43 0.82
N ALA A 77 -4.68 22.00 1.90
CA ALA A 77 -5.10 22.26 3.27
C ALA A 77 -3.87 22.38 4.19
N LEU A 78 -4.07 22.94 5.37
CA LEU A 78 -3.04 22.97 6.42
C LEU A 78 -3.40 21.96 7.51
N ALA A 79 -2.43 21.14 7.89
CA ALA A 79 -2.55 20.20 9.01
C ALA A 79 -1.47 20.48 10.04
N ALA A 80 -1.78 20.29 11.32
CA ALA A 80 -0.82 20.43 12.42
C ALA A 80 -0.21 19.05 12.74
N LEU A 81 0.71 18.58 11.92
CA LEU A 81 1.43 17.32 12.18
C LEU A 81 2.48 17.51 13.28
N VAL A 82 3.15 18.65 13.28
CA VAL A 82 4.11 19.06 14.31
C VAL A 82 3.43 20.13 15.17
N PRO A 83 3.46 20.02 16.50
CA PRO A 83 2.88 21.03 17.39
C PRO A 83 3.39 22.44 17.09
N GLY A 84 2.45 23.37 16.90
CA GLY A 84 2.77 24.77 16.63
C GLY A 84 3.22 25.10 15.20
N GLN A 85 3.27 24.11 14.30
CA GLN A 85 3.66 24.31 12.91
C GLN A 85 2.56 23.80 11.96
N ALA A 86 2.34 24.50 10.85
CA ALA A 86 1.39 24.13 9.83
C ALA A 86 2.10 23.41 8.67
N THR A 87 1.66 22.19 8.37
CA THR A 87 2.13 21.42 7.21
C THR A 87 1.15 21.59 6.05
N ALA A 88 1.64 22.02 4.89
CA ALA A 88 0.85 22.09 3.68
C ALA A 88 0.66 20.67 3.12
N MET A 89 -0.59 20.23 3.06
CA MET A 89 -1.01 18.91 2.58
C MET A 89 -2.04 19.06 1.46
N TRP A 90 -2.32 17.96 0.76
CA TRP A 90 -3.46 17.83 -0.13
C TRP A 90 -4.40 16.80 0.45
N LEU A 91 -5.62 17.19 0.70
CA LEU A 91 -6.53 16.37 1.50
C LEU A 91 -7.88 16.20 0.80
N TYR A 92 -8.48 15.02 0.98
CA TYR A 92 -9.88 14.84 0.69
C TYR A 92 -10.73 15.42 1.83
N ASN A 93 -11.63 16.35 1.51
CA ASN A 93 -12.53 17.02 2.45
C ASN A 93 -11.83 17.65 3.68
N GLY A 94 -10.56 18.06 3.50
CA GLY A 94 -9.77 18.75 4.54
C GLY A 94 -9.30 17.88 5.69
N ILE A 95 -9.38 16.56 5.60
CA ILE A 95 -8.96 15.61 6.67
C ILE A 95 -7.94 14.57 6.15
N ALA A 96 -7.07 14.12 7.02
CA ALA A 96 -6.09 13.06 6.79
C ALA A 96 -6.20 11.95 7.85
N PRO A 97 -6.41 10.69 7.43
CA PRO A 97 -6.77 10.23 6.09
C PRO A 97 -8.09 10.81 5.59
N GLY A 98 -8.35 10.73 4.28
CA GLY A 98 -9.63 11.10 3.69
C GLY A 98 -10.82 10.34 4.30
N PRO A 99 -12.07 10.79 4.07
CA PRO A 99 -13.26 10.19 4.67
C PRO A 99 -13.36 8.69 4.39
N LEU A 100 -13.79 7.92 5.39
CA LEU A 100 -14.14 6.51 5.22
C LEU A 100 -15.40 6.41 4.33
N LEU A 101 -15.30 5.65 3.25
CA LEU A 101 -16.45 5.25 2.45
C LEU A 101 -16.97 3.92 2.97
N GLU A 102 -18.19 3.90 3.52
CA GLU A 102 -18.88 2.67 3.90
C GLU A 102 -19.99 2.38 2.90
N LEU A 103 -19.78 1.36 2.08
CA LEU A 103 -20.69 0.92 1.04
C LEU A 103 -21.26 -0.47 1.39
N ARG A 104 -22.27 -0.89 0.66
CA ARG A 104 -22.87 -2.23 0.77
C ARG A 104 -22.88 -2.92 -0.58
N GLU A 105 -22.77 -4.22 -0.59
CA GLU A 105 -22.99 -5.03 -1.80
C GLU A 105 -24.36 -4.72 -2.43
N GLY A 106 -24.40 -4.56 -3.75
CA GLY A 106 -25.58 -4.21 -4.53
C GLY A 106 -26.01 -2.74 -4.42
N GLN A 107 -25.26 -1.89 -3.71
CA GLN A 107 -25.57 -0.48 -3.59
C GLN A 107 -25.18 0.27 -4.85
N HIS A 108 -26.05 1.15 -5.33
CA HIS A 108 -25.73 2.11 -6.39
C HIS A 108 -24.99 3.31 -5.80
N VAL A 109 -23.82 3.62 -6.34
CA VAL A 109 -22.89 4.63 -5.81
C VAL A 109 -22.73 5.77 -6.79
N ARG A 110 -22.78 7.00 -6.26
CA ARG A 110 -22.59 8.22 -7.00
C ARG A 110 -21.72 9.20 -6.22
N ILE A 111 -20.43 9.30 -6.60
CA ILE A 111 -19.48 10.17 -5.90
C ILE A 111 -18.96 11.24 -6.85
N ARG A 112 -19.15 12.51 -6.50
CA ARG A 112 -18.58 13.63 -7.22
C ARG A 112 -17.21 13.97 -6.63
N LEU A 113 -16.19 13.99 -7.48
CA LEU A 113 -14.88 14.57 -7.18
C LEU A 113 -14.85 16.02 -7.65
N ASP A 114 -14.55 16.94 -6.73
CA ASP A 114 -14.22 18.33 -7.04
C ASP A 114 -12.70 18.50 -6.92
N ASN A 115 -12.01 18.72 -8.04
CA ASN A 115 -10.57 18.94 -8.04
C ASN A 115 -10.24 20.42 -7.81
N ARG A 116 -9.73 20.76 -6.63
CA ARG A 116 -9.20 22.08 -6.25
C ARG A 116 -7.68 22.08 -6.10
N LEU A 117 -7.02 21.01 -6.56
CA LEU A 117 -5.56 20.94 -6.59
C LEU A 117 -5.00 21.81 -7.72
N PRO A 118 -3.70 22.15 -7.69
CA PRO A 118 -3.04 22.88 -8.78
C PRO A 118 -2.70 21.99 -9.99
N GLN A 119 -3.02 20.69 -9.94
CA GLN A 119 -2.70 19.70 -10.99
C GLN A 119 -3.88 18.75 -11.23
N ASP A 120 -3.80 17.98 -12.31
CA ASP A 120 -4.74 16.93 -12.64
C ASP A 120 -4.80 15.86 -11.56
N THR A 121 -5.98 15.30 -11.31
CA THR A 121 -6.17 14.19 -10.35
C THR A 121 -7.26 13.24 -10.84
N THR A 122 -7.37 12.10 -10.19
CA THR A 122 -8.46 11.12 -10.36
C THR A 122 -8.86 10.57 -9.00
N VAL A 123 -9.88 9.71 -8.96
CA VAL A 123 -10.10 8.78 -7.84
C VAL A 123 -10.13 7.37 -8.40
N HIS A 124 -9.12 6.57 -8.05
CA HIS A 124 -9.11 5.14 -8.29
C HIS A 124 -9.70 4.40 -7.08
N TRP A 125 -10.64 3.50 -7.35
CA TRP A 125 -11.31 2.66 -6.33
C TRP A 125 -10.54 1.35 -6.18
N HIS A 126 -9.39 1.42 -5.54
CA HIS A 126 -8.41 0.35 -5.51
C HIS A 126 -8.98 -0.98 -5.02
N GLY A 127 -8.95 -1.97 -5.90
CA GLY A 127 -9.38 -3.34 -5.65
C GLY A 127 -10.87 -3.61 -5.86
N LEU A 128 -11.70 -2.57 -5.95
CA LEU A 128 -13.13 -2.73 -6.21
C LEU A 128 -13.38 -2.94 -7.71
N PRO A 129 -14.05 -4.03 -8.14
CA PRO A 129 -14.37 -4.26 -9.54
C PRO A 129 -15.45 -3.29 -10.03
N VAL A 130 -15.04 -2.18 -10.63
CA VAL A 130 -15.91 -1.16 -11.22
C VAL A 130 -15.72 -1.08 -12.74
N PRO A 131 -16.68 -0.51 -13.49
CA PRO A 131 -16.50 -0.25 -14.93
C PRO A 131 -15.25 0.59 -15.20
N PRO A 132 -14.47 0.31 -16.27
CA PRO A 132 -13.19 0.97 -16.52
C PRO A 132 -13.30 2.50 -16.62
N GLU A 133 -14.39 3.01 -17.15
CA GLU A 133 -14.68 4.45 -17.24
C GLU A 133 -14.97 5.09 -15.88
N GLN A 134 -15.23 4.30 -14.84
CA GLN A 134 -15.47 4.76 -13.48
C GLN A 134 -14.28 4.48 -12.55
N ASP A 135 -13.22 3.86 -13.04
CA ASP A 135 -12.11 3.35 -12.26
C ASP A 135 -11.01 4.40 -11.96
N GLY A 136 -11.15 5.61 -12.49
CA GLY A 136 -10.19 6.69 -12.25
C GLY A 136 -8.85 6.49 -12.95
N ASN A 137 -8.86 5.88 -14.12
CA ASN A 137 -7.67 5.63 -14.93
C ASN A 137 -6.94 6.94 -15.30
N PRO A 138 -5.60 6.89 -15.51
CA PRO A 138 -4.81 8.08 -15.85
C PRO A 138 -5.17 8.73 -17.19
N MET A 139 -5.89 8.03 -18.08
CA MET A 139 -6.35 8.56 -19.35
C MET A 139 -7.51 9.54 -19.23
N ASP A 140 -8.21 9.58 -18.09
CA ASP A 140 -9.40 10.40 -17.85
C ASP A 140 -9.25 11.32 -16.65
N PRO A 141 -8.23 12.20 -16.59
CA PRO A 141 -7.99 13.03 -15.43
C PRO A 141 -9.03 14.13 -15.26
N VAL A 142 -9.27 14.50 -14.02
CA VAL A 142 -10.06 15.68 -13.65
C VAL A 142 -9.11 16.86 -13.50
N ARG A 143 -9.26 17.88 -14.34
CA ARG A 143 -8.39 19.06 -14.38
C ARG A 143 -8.59 19.96 -13.16
N PRO A 144 -7.61 20.83 -12.83
CA PRO A 144 -7.78 21.85 -11.81
C PRO A 144 -9.06 22.68 -12.00
N GLY A 145 -9.85 22.82 -10.94
CA GLY A 145 -11.14 23.55 -10.96
C GLY A 145 -12.31 22.79 -11.60
N ALA A 146 -12.07 21.61 -12.17
CA ALA A 146 -13.13 20.78 -12.74
C ALA A 146 -13.69 19.78 -11.71
N SER A 147 -14.83 19.18 -12.07
CA SER A 147 -15.47 18.11 -11.30
C SER A 147 -15.81 16.93 -12.20
N ARG A 148 -15.82 15.73 -11.62
CA ARG A 148 -16.29 14.50 -12.27
C ARG A 148 -17.16 13.72 -11.31
N THR A 149 -18.25 13.13 -11.82
CA THR A 149 -19.04 12.17 -11.06
C THR A 149 -18.66 10.76 -11.50
N TYR A 150 -18.29 9.93 -10.53
CA TYR A 150 -18.12 8.49 -10.66
C TYR A 150 -19.42 7.81 -10.26
N GLU A 151 -19.92 6.91 -11.11
CA GLU A 151 -21.20 6.23 -10.90
C GLU A 151 -21.10 4.76 -11.25
N PHE A 152 -21.36 3.90 -10.27
CA PHE A 152 -21.22 2.45 -10.41
C PHE A 152 -22.07 1.70 -9.38
N ASP A 153 -22.36 0.44 -9.67
CA ASP A 153 -22.95 -0.49 -8.71
C ASP A 153 -21.87 -1.28 -8.00
N VAL A 154 -21.97 -1.44 -6.69
CA VAL A 154 -21.08 -2.30 -5.91
C VAL A 154 -21.40 -3.75 -6.20
N PRO A 155 -20.50 -4.55 -6.80
CA PRO A 155 -20.83 -5.93 -7.15
C PRO A 155 -21.10 -6.77 -5.89
N THR A 156 -22.06 -7.68 -5.99
CA THR A 156 -22.28 -8.70 -4.94
C THR A 156 -21.09 -9.66 -4.89
N GLY A 157 -20.78 -10.14 -3.70
CA GLY A 157 -19.61 -10.99 -3.49
C GLY A 157 -18.31 -10.23 -3.32
N THR A 158 -18.32 -8.91 -3.17
CA THR A 158 -17.14 -8.07 -3.01
C THR A 158 -16.98 -7.44 -1.62
N ALA A 159 -17.72 -7.93 -0.61
CA ALA A 159 -17.54 -7.43 0.75
C ALA A 159 -16.08 -7.59 1.21
N GLY A 160 -15.47 -6.50 1.67
CA GLY A 160 -14.05 -6.48 2.03
C GLY A 160 -13.55 -5.09 2.39
N THR A 161 -12.23 -4.99 2.52
CA THR A 161 -11.51 -3.76 2.83
C THR A 161 -10.78 -3.28 1.59
N TYR A 162 -11.11 -2.10 1.13
CA TYR A 162 -10.60 -1.40 -0.04
C TYR A 162 -10.08 -0.03 0.35
N TRP A 163 -9.64 0.75 -0.63
CA TRP A 163 -9.25 2.13 -0.43
C TRP A 163 -9.42 2.94 -1.71
N TYR A 164 -9.21 4.24 -1.63
CA TYR A 164 -9.23 5.11 -2.79
C TYR A 164 -8.08 6.10 -2.72
N HIS A 165 -7.52 6.41 -3.89
CA HIS A 165 -6.38 7.31 -4.04
C HIS A 165 -6.33 7.90 -5.46
N PRO A 166 -5.55 8.96 -5.70
CA PRO A 166 -5.31 9.47 -7.04
C PRO A 166 -4.56 8.48 -7.93
N HIS A 167 -4.80 8.55 -9.24
CA HIS A 167 -4.09 7.77 -10.25
C HIS A 167 -3.80 8.58 -11.51
N ALA A 168 -3.59 9.89 -11.37
CA ALA A 168 -3.24 10.74 -12.50
C ALA A 168 -1.78 10.50 -12.91
N HIS A 169 -1.54 10.43 -14.23
CA HIS A 169 -0.23 10.06 -14.77
C HIS A 169 0.92 10.91 -14.23
N GLN A 170 1.98 10.27 -13.72
CA GLN A 170 3.21 10.86 -13.19
C GLN A 170 3.03 11.74 -11.93
N THR A 171 1.90 11.66 -11.25
CA THR A 171 1.62 12.48 -10.06
C THR A 171 1.03 11.67 -8.90
N THR A 172 0.82 10.38 -9.08
CA THR A 172 0.26 9.49 -8.05
C THR A 172 1.10 9.51 -6.78
N ALA A 173 2.41 9.33 -6.92
CA ALA A 173 3.34 9.28 -5.78
C ALA A 173 3.34 10.58 -4.97
N GLU A 174 3.36 11.75 -5.62
CA GLU A 174 3.29 13.04 -4.95
C GLU A 174 1.95 13.23 -4.24
N GLN A 175 0.84 12.97 -4.93
CA GLN A 175 -0.50 13.21 -4.41
C GLN A 175 -0.80 12.34 -3.18
N VAL A 176 -0.40 11.07 -3.19
CA VAL A 176 -0.55 10.17 -2.03
C VAL A 176 0.38 10.60 -0.89
N ALA A 177 1.66 10.93 -1.18
CA ALA A 177 2.60 11.41 -0.17
C ALA A 177 2.13 12.71 0.51
N ARG A 178 1.35 13.54 -0.21
CA ARG A 178 0.75 14.77 0.34
C ARG A 178 -0.54 14.53 1.12
N GLY A 179 -1.07 13.29 1.16
CA GLY A 179 -2.19 12.91 2.03
C GLY A 179 -3.49 12.49 1.34
N LEU A 180 -3.50 12.36 0.00
CA LEU A 180 -4.69 11.94 -0.74
C LEU A 180 -4.83 10.41 -0.73
N ALA A 181 -5.38 9.89 0.34
CA ALA A 181 -5.77 8.49 0.50
C ALA A 181 -6.93 8.37 1.49
N GLY A 182 -7.86 7.44 1.24
CA GLY A 182 -8.96 7.15 2.15
C GLY A 182 -9.36 5.68 2.11
N ALA A 183 -9.86 5.14 3.22
CA ALA A 183 -10.34 3.78 3.30
C ALA A 183 -11.75 3.64 2.70
N LEU A 184 -12.03 2.48 2.11
CA LEU A 184 -13.34 2.08 1.61
C LEU A 184 -13.67 0.69 2.14
N ILE A 185 -14.83 0.53 2.75
CA ILE A 185 -15.30 -0.76 3.27
C ILE A 185 -16.60 -1.12 2.54
N VAL A 186 -16.64 -2.30 1.97
CA VAL A 186 -17.88 -2.89 1.44
C VAL A 186 -18.42 -3.89 2.45
N ARG A 187 -19.67 -3.69 2.90
CA ARG A 187 -20.34 -4.53 3.87
C ARG A 187 -21.21 -5.58 3.19
N ALA A 188 -21.09 -6.84 3.60
CA ALA A 188 -22.08 -7.88 3.31
C ALA A 188 -23.21 -7.87 4.36
N ALA A 189 -24.39 -8.31 3.96
CA ALA A 189 -25.51 -8.46 4.89
C ALA A 189 -25.32 -9.67 5.87
N ASP A 190 -24.56 -10.66 5.46
CA ASP A 190 -24.33 -11.94 6.15
C ASP A 190 -22.89 -12.10 6.67
N ASP A 191 -22.21 -10.98 7.00
CA ASP A 191 -20.85 -11.02 7.53
C ASP A 191 -20.79 -11.81 8.86
N PRO A 192 -20.12 -12.98 8.91
CA PRO A 192 -20.06 -13.82 10.11
C PRO A 192 -19.32 -13.17 11.27
N LEU A 193 -18.55 -12.11 11.01
CA LEU A 193 -17.77 -11.39 12.01
C LEU A 193 -18.40 -10.03 12.40
N ALA A 194 -19.60 -9.71 11.91
CA ALA A 194 -20.25 -8.41 12.11
C ALA A 194 -20.51 -8.04 13.59
N ARG A 195 -20.52 -9.02 14.49
CA ARG A 195 -20.73 -8.80 15.94
C ARG A 195 -19.45 -8.43 16.70
N LEU A 196 -18.28 -8.60 16.09
CA LEU A 196 -17.02 -8.26 16.73
C LEU A 196 -16.80 -6.74 16.70
N PRO A 197 -16.27 -6.14 17.78
CA PRO A 197 -15.76 -4.79 17.71
C PRO A 197 -14.74 -4.66 16.57
N GLU A 198 -14.89 -3.64 15.74
CA GLU A 198 -14.05 -3.44 14.56
C GLU A 198 -13.20 -2.18 14.70
N VAL A 199 -11.95 -2.27 14.24
CA VAL A 199 -11.02 -1.16 14.15
C VAL A 199 -10.46 -1.10 12.73
N THR A 200 -10.61 0.04 12.06
CA THR A 200 -10.01 0.29 10.75
C THR A 200 -8.76 1.14 10.91
N MET A 201 -7.64 0.66 10.40
CA MET A 201 -6.33 1.30 10.46
C MET A 201 -5.81 1.54 9.04
N LEU A 202 -5.70 2.80 8.66
CA LEU A 202 -4.99 3.22 7.45
C LEU A 202 -3.58 3.62 7.86
N VAL A 203 -2.58 2.85 7.42
CA VAL A 203 -1.17 3.15 7.65
C VAL A 203 -0.64 3.95 6.49
N SER A 204 -0.17 5.15 6.75
CA SER A 204 0.48 6.04 5.78
C SER A 204 1.85 6.45 6.28
N GLY A 205 2.62 7.17 5.48
CA GLY A 205 3.92 7.66 5.87
C GLY A 205 4.11 9.14 5.59
N VAL A 206 4.95 9.80 6.35
CA VAL A 206 5.32 11.19 6.13
C VAL A 206 6.82 11.40 6.29
N ARG A 207 7.39 12.29 5.48
CA ARG A 207 8.74 12.84 5.66
C ARG A 207 8.64 14.35 5.57
N LEU A 208 9.03 15.02 6.66
CA LEU A 208 8.97 16.46 6.81
C LEU A 208 10.37 17.07 6.77
N ASP A 209 10.46 18.26 6.20
CA ASP A 209 11.65 19.11 6.30
C ASP A 209 11.65 19.91 7.62
N ARG A 210 12.65 20.77 7.80
CA ARG A 210 12.81 21.59 9.03
C ARG A 210 11.67 22.57 9.27
N ASP A 211 10.97 22.95 8.22
CA ASP A 211 9.84 23.88 8.28
C ASP A 211 8.53 23.14 8.41
N ALA A 212 8.59 21.83 8.78
CA ALA A 212 7.47 20.91 8.87
C ALA A 212 6.66 20.78 7.56
N GLN A 213 7.31 20.99 6.40
CA GLN A 213 6.68 20.76 5.11
C GLN A 213 7.01 19.37 4.57
N ILE A 214 6.11 18.81 3.77
CA ILE A 214 6.33 17.51 3.11
C ILE A 214 7.48 17.67 2.11
N SER A 215 8.60 16.97 2.36
CA SER A 215 9.76 17.00 1.49
C SER A 215 9.44 16.43 0.11
N ALA A 216 10.00 17.00 -0.94
CA ALA A 216 9.95 16.42 -2.27
C ALA A 216 10.69 15.07 -2.33
N ASN A 217 10.39 14.25 -3.34
CA ASN A 217 11.16 13.06 -3.62
C ASN A 217 12.58 13.40 -4.04
N ASN A 218 13.54 12.66 -3.50
CA ASN A 218 14.95 12.71 -3.92
C ASN A 218 15.24 11.57 -4.94
N PRO A 219 16.42 11.54 -5.57
CA PRO A 219 16.76 10.48 -6.54
C PRO A 219 16.67 9.06 -5.97
N MET A 220 16.94 8.88 -4.67
CA MET A 220 16.84 7.58 -4.02
C MET A 220 15.37 7.14 -3.84
N ASP A 221 14.45 8.08 -3.60
CA ASP A 221 13.01 7.78 -3.56
C ASP A 221 12.50 7.28 -4.91
N TRP A 222 12.98 7.87 -6.02
CA TRP A 222 12.61 7.39 -7.36
C TRP A 222 13.19 6.01 -7.68
N THR A 223 14.30 5.64 -7.03
CA THR A 223 14.96 4.35 -7.22
C THR A 223 14.38 3.26 -6.32
N LEU A 224 14.16 3.55 -5.03
CA LEU A 224 13.77 2.57 -4.01
C LEU A 224 12.30 2.66 -3.59
N GLY A 225 11.58 3.64 -4.12
CA GLY A 225 10.30 4.08 -3.57
C GLY A 225 10.48 4.96 -2.33
N ARG A 226 9.54 5.86 -2.07
CA ARG A 226 9.53 6.75 -0.91
C ARG A 226 9.21 5.96 0.37
N GLN A 227 10.22 5.73 1.20
CA GLN A 227 10.09 4.94 2.42
C GLN A 227 9.43 5.71 3.57
N ASN A 228 9.51 7.05 3.54
CA ASN A 228 9.12 7.97 4.62
C ASN A 228 9.89 7.74 5.94
N ASP A 229 9.99 8.77 6.78
CA ASP A 229 10.71 8.69 8.05
C ASP A 229 9.80 8.29 9.21
N VAL A 230 8.51 8.63 9.11
CA VAL A 230 7.52 8.39 10.14
C VAL A 230 6.30 7.70 9.56
N LEU A 231 5.86 6.62 10.19
CA LEU A 231 4.59 5.96 9.90
C LEU A 231 3.49 6.55 10.78
N LEU A 232 2.32 6.74 10.17
CA LEU A 232 1.12 7.25 10.81
C LEU A 232 0.01 6.20 10.72
N VAL A 233 -0.76 6.05 11.78
CA VAL A 233 -1.98 5.23 11.79
C VAL A 233 -3.17 6.18 11.98
N ASN A 234 -4.07 6.20 11.01
CA ASN A 234 -5.21 7.13 10.97
C ASN A 234 -4.78 8.60 11.16
N GLY A 235 -3.62 8.97 10.59
CA GLY A 235 -3.05 10.31 10.67
C GLY A 235 -2.38 10.66 12.00
N GLY A 236 -2.30 9.73 12.95
CA GLY A 236 -1.60 9.88 14.23
C GLY A 236 -0.29 9.11 14.30
N ARG A 237 0.72 9.67 14.97
CA ARG A 237 1.96 8.96 15.30
C ARG A 237 1.79 8.18 16.60
N LEU A 238 2.13 6.88 16.60
CA LEU A 238 2.06 5.99 17.76
C LEU A 238 0.76 6.15 18.57
N PRO A 239 -0.42 6.13 17.93
CA PRO A 239 -1.67 6.35 18.68
C PRO A 239 -1.91 5.20 19.67
N VAL A 240 -2.77 5.47 20.67
CA VAL A 240 -3.16 4.51 21.70
C VAL A 240 -4.56 3.98 21.41
N LEU A 241 -4.68 2.67 21.24
CA LEU A 241 -5.94 1.95 21.21
C LEU A 241 -6.20 1.33 22.59
N THR A 242 -7.16 1.87 23.34
CA THR A 242 -7.55 1.32 24.63
C THR A 242 -8.66 0.29 24.47
N VAL A 243 -8.47 -0.91 25.03
CA VAL A 243 -9.38 -2.04 24.88
C VAL A 243 -9.58 -2.72 26.22
N ARG A 244 -10.79 -3.20 26.50
CA ARG A 244 -11.05 -4.05 27.67
C ARG A 244 -10.28 -5.37 27.54
N PRO A 245 -9.57 -5.84 28.58
CA PRO A 245 -8.87 -7.12 28.56
C PRO A 245 -9.76 -8.28 28.13
N GLY A 246 -9.23 -9.25 27.39
CA GLY A 246 -9.97 -10.43 26.90
C GLY A 246 -10.86 -10.18 25.70
N THR A 247 -11.03 -8.95 25.22
CA THR A 247 -11.86 -8.64 24.05
C THR A 247 -11.23 -9.20 22.78
N THR A 248 -12.02 -9.86 21.94
CA THR A 248 -11.63 -10.19 20.56
C THR A 248 -12.11 -9.09 19.63
N GLN A 249 -11.20 -8.48 18.88
CA GLN A 249 -11.47 -7.42 17.91
C GLN A 249 -11.13 -7.86 16.51
N ARG A 250 -11.84 -7.32 15.51
CA ARG A 250 -11.49 -7.39 14.09
C ARG A 250 -10.74 -6.12 13.70
N TRP A 251 -9.50 -6.26 13.27
CA TRP A 251 -8.70 -5.16 12.76
C TRP A 251 -8.63 -5.23 11.23
N ARG A 252 -9.02 -4.17 10.56
CA ARG A 252 -8.82 -3.96 9.14
C ARG A 252 -7.61 -3.07 8.97
N ILE A 253 -6.54 -3.60 8.40
CA ILE A 253 -5.28 -2.88 8.26
C ILE A 253 -4.97 -2.69 6.77
N LEU A 254 -4.87 -1.44 6.37
CA LEU A 254 -4.55 -1.00 5.02
C LEU A 254 -3.15 -0.39 4.99
N ASN A 255 -2.29 -0.85 4.10
CA ASN A 255 -1.01 -0.24 3.81
C ASN A 255 -1.14 0.79 2.68
N ALA A 256 -1.37 2.05 3.03
CA ALA A 256 -1.47 3.18 2.10
C ALA A 256 -0.15 3.97 2.00
N THR A 257 1.00 3.36 2.30
CA THR A 257 2.31 3.99 2.11
C THR A 257 2.73 3.93 0.65
N ASN A 258 3.56 4.87 0.20
CA ASN A 258 4.07 4.87 -1.17
C ASN A 258 4.84 3.60 -1.53
N ALA A 259 5.71 3.12 -0.61
CA ALA A 259 6.65 2.04 -0.92
C ALA A 259 7.00 1.14 0.27
N ARG A 260 6.51 1.43 1.49
CA ARG A 260 6.91 0.72 2.69
C ARG A 260 6.21 -0.63 2.81
N PHE A 261 6.97 -1.70 2.91
CA PHE A 261 6.47 -3.01 3.29
C PHE A 261 6.30 -3.06 4.81
N LEU A 262 5.18 -3.57 5.30
CA LEU A 262 4.86 -3.65 6.72
C LEU A 262 4.81 -5.13 7.13
N ARG A 263 5.83 -5.58 7.86
CA ARG A 263 5.87 -6.88 8.48
C ARG A 263 5.31 -6.74 9.90
N LEU A 264 4.01 -6.93 10.03
CA LEU A 264 3.25 -6.62 11.24
C LEU A 264 3.41 -7.71 12.29
N ALA A 265 3.70 -7.32 13.53
CA ALA A 265 3.68 -8.18 14.71
C ALA A 265 3.12 -7.41 15.91
N LEU A 266 2.37 -8.07 16.78
CA LEU A 266 1.84 -7.49 18.01
C LEU A 266 2.49 -8.17 19.21
N ASP A 267 3.17 -7.37 20.04
CA ASP A 267 3.89 -7.88 21.21
C ASP A 267 2.97 -8.76 22.07
N GLY A 268 3.43 -9.98 22.38
CA GLY A 268 2.73 -10.91 23.26
C GLY A 268 1.41 -11.47 22.72
N HIS A 269 1.08 -11.27 21.44
CA HIS A 269 -0.14 -11.77 20.82
C HIS A 269 0.15 -12.53 19.53
N ALA A 270 -0.61 -13.59 19.28
CA ALA A 270 -0.72 -14.19 17.97
C ALA A 270 -1.87 -13.55 17.20
N LEU A 271 -1.68 -13.35 15.90
CA LEU A 271 -2.68 -12.82 14.99
C LEU A 271 -3.46 -13.98 14.35
N THR A 272 -4.74 -13.76 14.06
CA THR A 272 -5.57 -14.68 13.27
C THR A 272 -5.99 -13.97 11.99
N LEU A 273 -5.44 -14.38 10.85
CA LEU A 273 -5.81 -13.82 9.56
C LEU A 273 -7.21 -14.35 9.16
N VAL A 274 -8.12 -13.44 8.86
CA VAL A 274 -9.51 -13.76 8.46
C VAL A 274 -9.90 -13.18 7.11
N GLY A 275 -9.11 -12.24 6.57
CA GLY A 275 -9.37 -11.64 5.27
C GLY A 275 -8.12 -11.03 4.65
N THR A 276 -8.16 -10.88 3.32
CA THR A 276 -7.14 -10.25 2.48
C THR A 276 -7.78 -9.14 1.64
N ASP A 277 -7.11 -8.66 0.61
CA ASP A 277 -7.57 -7.58 -0.28
C ASP A 277 -9.04 -7.74 -0.70
N GLY A 278 -9.42 -8.93 -1.14
CA GLY A 278 -10.76 -9.21 -1.65
C GLY A 278 -11.76 -9.71 -0.60
N GLY A 279 -11.51 -9.48 0.68
CA GLY A 279 -12.41 -9.80 1.79
C GLY A 279 -12.08 -11.11 2.51
N LEU A 280 -13.11 -11.71 3.14
CA LEU A 280 -12.91 -12.83 4.06
C LEU A 280 -12.35 -14.07 3.37
N LEU A 281 -11.50 -14.79 4.09
CA LEU A 281 -11.03 -16.14 3.77
C LEU A 281 -12.16 -17.19 3.99
N ALA A 282 -11.96 -18.40 3.49
CA ALA A 282 -12.90 -19.51 3.73
C ALA A 282 -12.90 -19.95 5.20
N ALA A 283 -11.77 -19.86 5.87
CA ALA A 283 -11.60 -20.17 7.29
C ALA A 283 -10.49 -19.28 7.90
N PRO A 284 -10.52 -19.06 9.23
CA PRO A 284 -9.46 -18.33 9.92
C PRO A 284 -8.13 -19.08 9.87
N ILE A 285 -7.02 -18.34 9.73
CA ILE A 285 -5.65 -18.87 9.86
C ILE A 285 -5.07 -18.29 11.14
N ALA A 286 -5.07 -19.11 12.19
CA ALA A 286 -4.66 -18.70 13.53
C ALA A 286 -3.17 -18.92 13.80
N GLY A 287 -2.66 -18.31 14.89
CA GLY A 287 -1.34 -18.55 15.43
C GLY A 287 -0.21 -17.87 14.67
N LEU A 288 -0.49 -16.84 13.88
CA LEU A 288 0.52 -16.10 13.14
C LEU A 288 1.26 -15.14 14.09
N SER A 289 2.59 -15.28 14.14
CA SER A 289 3.45 -14.35 14.88
C SER A 289 3.62 -13.03 14.15
N GLU A 290 3.49 -13.03 12.82
CA GLU A 290 3.65 -11.86 11.97
C GLU A 290 2.87 -12.02 10.65
N ILE A 291 2.58 -10.89 10.00
CA ILE A 291 1.94 -10.83 8.68
C ILE A 291 2.64 -9.75 7.86
N LEU A 292 3.08 -10.10 6.65
CA LEU A 292 3.64 -9.14 5.70
C LEU A 292 2.52 -8.57 4.82
N ILE A 293 2.43 -7.23 4.76
CA ILE A 293 1.57 -6.50 3.81
C ILE A 293 2.41 -5.52 2.98
N ALA A 294 2.43 -5.75 1.68
CA ALA A 294 3.09 -4.86 0.73
C ALA A 294 2.29 -3.54 0.56
N PRO A 295 2.87 -2.49 -0.04
CA PRO A 295 2.10 -1.31 -0.44
C PRO A 295 0.81 -1.68 -1.17
N ALA A 296 -0.29 -1.02 -0.85
CA ALA A 296 -1.66 -1.23 -1.31
C ALA A 296 -2.41 -2.44 -0.77
N GLN A 297 -1.72 -3.43 -0.20
CA GLN A 297 -2.40 -4.60 0.35
C GLN A 297 -3.17 -4.29 1.62
N ARG A 298 -4.21 -5.09 1.86
CA ARG A 298 -5.04 -5.04 3.07
C ARG A 298 -5.12 -6.42 3.69
N VAL A 299 -5.20 -6.43 5.01
CA VAL A 299 -5.48 -7.64 5.78
C VAL A 299 -6.56 -7.37 6.80
N GLU A 300 -7.35 -8.39 7.08
CA GLU A 300 -8.25 -8.41 8.22
C GLU A 300 -7.78 -9.48 9.19
N VAL A 301 -7.53 -9.04 10.42
CA VAL A 301 -7.05 -9.94 11.47
C VAL A 301 -7.93 -9.87 12.70
N LEU A 302 -8.07 -10.99 13.38
CA LEU A 302 -8.62 -11.01 14.72
C LEU A 302 -7.48 -10.96 15.73
N VAL A 303 -7.66 -10.08 16.71
CA VAL A 303 -6.78 -9.92 17.87
C VAL A 303 -7.60 -10.18 19.13
N THR A 304 -7.27 -11.24 19.84
CA THR A 304 -7.79 -11.47 21.19
C THR A 304 -6.83 -10.86 22.19
N VAL A 305 -7.25 -9.77 22.80
CA VAL A 305 -6.42 -8.98 23.73
C VAL A 305 -6.17 -9.78 25.00
N ASN A 306 -4.94 -9.79 25.49
CA ASN A 306 -4.57 -10.49 26.72
C ASN A 306 -5.45 -10.06 27.91
N ALA A 307 -5.69 -11.00 28.83
CA ALA A 307 -6.59 -10.81 29.97
C ALA A 307 -5.99 -9.97 31.10
N THR A 308 -4.77 -9.43 30.97
CA THR A 308 -4.10 -8.62 31.98
C THR A 308 -4.51 -7.16 31.88
N PRO A 309 -5.16 -6.57 32.90
CA PRO A 309 -5.49 -5.15 32.92
C PRO A 309 -4.26 -4.23 32.99
N ASN A 310 -4.43 -2.97 32.62
CA ASN A 310 -3.43 -1.89 32.73
C ASN A 310 -2.06 -2.25 32.12
N THR A 311 -2.06 -2.97 31.00
CA THR A 311 -0.85 -3.40 30.31
C THR A 311 -0.81 -2.77 28.91
N GLN A 312 0.40 -2.52 28.42
CA GLN A 312 0.61 -1.97 27.07
C GLN A 312 1.39 -2.96 26.22
N TYR A 313 1.01 -3.05 24.96
CA TYR A 313 1.64 -3.85 23.92
C TYR A 313 1.90 -2.97 22.70
N ARG A 314 2.88 -3.30 21.87
CA ARG A 314 3.19 -2.56 20.65
C ARG A 314 2.78 -3.36 19.41
N LEU A 315 2.02 -2.75 18.54
CA LEU A 315 1.94 -3.18 17.15
C LEU A 315 3.16 -2.62 16.44
N ARG A 316 3.96 -3.50 15.85
CA ARG A 316 5.22 -3.15 15.17
C ARG A 316 5.14 -3.45 13.68
N ALA A 317 5.80 -2.61 12.90
CA ALA A 317 6.28 -2.98 11.58
C ALA A 317 7.75 -3.41 11.74
N LEU A 318 7.99 -4.71 11.73
CA LEU A 318 9.32 -5.26 11.85
C LEU A 318 10.14 -4.99 10.60
N ARG A 319 11.46 -4.99 10.77
CA ARG A 319 12.40 -4.83 9.65
C ARG A 319 12.05 -5.82 8.53
N TYR A 320 11.87 -5.29 7.33
CA TYR A 320 11.77 -6.05 6.11
C TYR A 320 13.03 -5.81 5.27
N ALA A 321 13.75 -6.85 4.95
CA ALA A 321 14.89 -6.79 4.05
C ALA A 321 14.52 -7.58 2.80
N SER A 322 14.40 -6.92 1.65
CA SER A 322 14.47 -7.61 0.37
C SER A 322 15.88 -8.19 0.22
N GLU A 323 16.01 -9.44 -0.21
CA GLU A 323 17.28 -10.19 -0.21
C GLU A 323 18.39 -9.53 -1.04
N SER A 324 18.05 -8.56 -1.90
CA SER A 324 18.97 -8.03 -2.91
C SER A 324 19.43 -6.61 -2.73
N MET A 325 18.91 -5.85 -1.76
CA MET A 325 19.27 -4.44 -1.58
C MET A 325 19.81 -4.16 -0.19
N GLY A 326 21.10 -4.39 0.01
CA GLY A 326 21.84 -3.92 1.19
C GLY A 326 21.84 -2.41 1.42
N MET A 327 21.01 -1.63 0.71
CA MET A 327 20.96 -0.16 0.76
C MET A 327 19.67 0.41 1.35
N GLY A 328 18.60 -0.38 1.53
CA GLY A 328 17.38 0.05 2.23
C GLY A 328 17.34 -0.56 3.63
N THR A 329 17.87 0.12 4.62
CA THR A 329 17.73 -0.32 6.01
C THR A 329 16.34 0.04 6.51
N TYR A 330 15.34 -0.79 6.20
CA TYR A 330 14.12 -0.79 6.99
C TYR A 330 14.49 -1.09 8.44
N ARG A 331 14.08 -0.23 9.34
CA ARG A 331 14.19 -0.44 10.78
C ARG A 331 12.88 -1.02 11.30
N ASP A 332 12.92 -1.53 12.50
CA ASP A 332 11.70 -1.79 13.25
C ASP A 332 11.06 -0.45 13.61
N ASP A 333 9.76 -0.30 13.33
CA ASP A 333 8.97 0.86 13.72
C ASP A 333 7.79 0.43 14.59
N GLU A 334 7.48 1.22 15.59
CA GLU A 334 6.24 1.09 16.35
C GLU A 334 5.12 1.82 15.62
N LEU A 335 3.97 1.16 15.44
CA LEU A 335 2.81 1.70 14.73
C LEU A 335 1.74 2.21 15.68
N LEU A 336 1.49 1.45 16.77
CA LEU A 336 0.39 1.70 17.67
C LEU A 336 0.67 1.09 19.05
N THR A 337 0.18 1.74 20.10
CA THR A 337 0.11 1.17 21.43
C THR A 337 -1.28 0.56 21.64
N LEU A 338 -1.36 -0.73 21.87
CA LEU A 338 -2.54 -1.40 22.40
C LEU A 338 -2.47 -1.36 23.92
N ALA A 339 -3.40 -0.64 24.55
CA ALA A 339 -3.49 -0.52 26.00
C ALA A 339 -4.73 -1.27 26.53
N THR A 340 -4.57 -2.11 27.54
CA THR A 340 -5.70 -2.71 28.22
C THR A 340 -6.23 -1.75 29.31
N SER A 341 -7.57 -1.62 29.39
CA SER A 341 -8.21 -0.82 30.46
C SER A 341 -8.05 -1.49 31.82
N GLY A 342 -8.36 -0.76 32.90
CA GLY A 342 -8.38 -1.30 34.27
C GLY A 342 -9.59 -2.18 34.58
N GLU A 343 -10.47 -2.46 33.61
CA GLU A 343 -11.65 -3.27 33.80
C GLU A 343 -11.33 -4.76 33.94
N SER A 344 -12.23 -5.50 34.59
CA SER A 344 -12.15 -6.96 34.63
C SER A 344 -12.19 -7.56 33.22
N PRO A 345 -11.40 -8.62 32.94
CA PRO A 345 -11.38 -9.26 31.62
C PRO A 345 -12.77 -9.75 31.19
N THR A 346 -13.04 -9.65 29.90
CA THR A 346 -14.20 -10.32 29.29
C THR A 346 -13.83 -11.70 28.77
N VAL A 347 -14.82 -12.53 28.48
CA VAL A 347 -14.60 -13.83 27.81
C VAL A 347 -14.36 -13.54 26.32
N PRO A 348 -13.29 -14.10 25.72
CA PRO A 348 -13.04 -13.96 24.29
C PRO A 348 -14.22 -14.46 23.45
N ALA A 349 -14.48 -13.79 22.35
CA ALA A 349 -15.51 -14.22 21.43
C ALA A 349 -15.14 -15.54 20.74
N VAL A 350 -16.13 -16.40 20.51
CA VAL A 350 -15.95 -17.60 19.70
C VAL A 350 -15.86 -17.18 18.23
N VAL A 351 -14.74 -17.54 17.59
CA VAL A 351 -14.50 -17.27 16.18
C VAL A 351 -15.12 -18.40 15.35
N PRO A 352 -15.96 -18.11 14.34
CA PRO A 352 -16.47 -19.14 13.45
C PRO A 352 -15.35 -19.90 12.73
N SER A 353 -15.46 -21.21 12.61
CA SER A 353 -14.48 -22.03 11.87
C SER A 353 -14.61 -21.91 10.35
N ALA A 354 -15.78 -21.48 9.85
CA ALA A 354 -16.02 -21.16 8.44
C ALA A 354 -16.44 -19.69 8.34
N LEU A 355 -15.89 -18.96 7.36
CA LEU A 355 -16.19 -17.55 7.15
C LEU A 355 -16.95 -17.35 5.84
N ARG A 356 -16.25 -17.36 4.70
CA ARG A 356 -16.84 -17.09 3.41
C ARG A 356 -16.34 -18.09 2.36
N ALA A 357 -17.23 -18.76 1.67
CA ALA A 357 -16.83 -19.63 0.58
C ALA A 357 -16.11 -18.83 -0.52
N ILE A 358 -14.95 -19.30 -0.96
CA ILE A 358 -14.19 -18.73 -2.05
C ILE A 358 -14.31 -19.65 -3.26
N ALA A 359 -14.96 -19.16 -4.33
CA ALA A 359 -15.04 -19.90 -5.57
C ALA A 359 -13.70 -19.91 -6.30
N THR A 360 -13.33 -21.04 -6.90
CA THR A 360 -12.20 -21.09 -7.84
C THR A 360 -12.61 -20.49 -9.18
N LEU A 361 -11.65 -19.86 -9.89
CA LEU A 361 -11.92 -19.23 -11.18
C LEU A 361 -12.17 -20.24 -12.33
N GLY A 362 -11.93 -21.51 -12.12
CA GLY A 362 -12.06 -22.55 -13.16
C GLY A 362 -10.74 -22.80 -13.90
N ALA A 363 -10.82 -23.58 -14.99
CA ALA A 363 -9.63 -23.93 -15.75
C ALA A 363 -9.14 -22.77 -16.64
N PRO A 364 -7.88 -22.34 -16.53
CA PRO A 364 -7.33 -21.30 -17.39
C PRO A 364 -7.13 -21.83 -18.82
N THR A 365 -7.37 -20.97 -19.81
CA THR A 365 -7.25 -21.29 -21.23
C THR A 365 -6.05 -20.65 -21.90
N ILE A 366 -5.45 -19.64 -21.27
CA ILE A 366 -4.29 -18.90 -21.76
C ILE A 366 -3.30 -18.69 -20.62
N ARG A 367 -2.03 -18.57 -20.98
CA ARG A 367 -0.95 -18.18 -20.09
C ARG A 367 -0.25 -16.95 -20.64
N GLN A 368 -0.21 -15.89 -19.86
CA GLN A 368 0.51 -14.65 -20.14
C GLN A 368 1.80 -14.63 -19.32
N ARG A 369 2.88 -14.10 -19.91
CA ARG A 369 4.12 -13.83 -19.20
C ARG A 369 4.28 -12.32 -19.05
N ILE A 370 4.46 -11.87 -17.82
CA ILE A 370 4.68 -10.47 -17.46
C ILE A 370 6.07 -10.35 -16.86
N GLU A 371 6.98 -9.69 -17.54
CA GLU A 371 8.35 -9.48 -17.06
C GLU A 371 8.50 -8.10 -16.45
N LEU A 372 8.98 -8.06 -15.22
CA LEU A 372 9.37 -6.84 -14.52
C LEU A 372 10.86 -6.68 -14.67
N SER A 373 11.31 -5.56 -15.22
CA SER A 373 12.72 -5.29 -15.47
C SER A 373 13.07 -3.84 -15.18
N GLU A 374 14.36 -3.57 -15.06
CA GLU A 374 14.92 -2.25 -14.89
C GLU A 374 15.96 -1.98 -15.98
N SER A 375 16.07 -0.74 -16.43
CA SER A 375 17.10 -0.29 -17.35
C SER A 375 18.00 0.74 -16.69
N MET A 376 19.32 0.57 -16.82
CA MET A 376 20.27 1.63 -16.46
C MET A 376 20.22 2.72 -17.53
N GLY A 377 19.77 3.90 -17.17
CA GLY A 377 19.68 5.04 -18.08
C GLY A 377 19.22 6.27 -17.30
N MET A 378 19.45 7.47 -17.84
CA MET A 378 18.91 8.69 -17.22
C MET A 378 17.38 8.55 -17.16
N GLY A 379 16.88 8.31 -15.96
CA GLY A 379 15.44 8.22 -15.71
C GLY A 379 14.75 9.47 -16.25
N MET A 380 13.75 9.29 -17.09
CA MET A 380 13.09 10.41 -17.78
C MET A 380 12.38 11.38 -16.83
N MET A 381 12.21 11.01 -15.57
CA MET A 381 11.54 11.85 -14.55
C MET A 381 12.30 11.80 -13.21
N GLY A 382 12.49 12.94 -12.58
CA GLY A 382 12.96 13.08 -11.21
C GLY A 382 14.42 12.73 -10.92
N GLY A 383 15.24 12.31 -11.90
CA GLY A 383 16.67 12.00 -11.70
C GLY A 383 16.96 10.64 -11.05
N GLY A 384 16.03 9.69 -11.08
CA GLY A 384 16.27 8.31 -10.65
C GLY A 384 17.35 7.62 -11.49
N MET A 385 18.05 6.64 -10.89
CA MET A 385 19.12 5.89 -11.58
C MET A 385 18.57 4.82 -12.54
N PHE A 386 17.31 4.45 -12.41
CA PHE A 386 16.68 3.36 -13.17
C PHE A 386 15.38 3.80 -13.85
N GLY A 387 15.13 3.28 -15.04
CA GLY A 387 13.80 3.21 -15.64
C GLY A 387 13.17 1.86 -15.32
N PHE A 388 11.92 1.85 -14.89
CA PHE A 388 11.19 0.63 -14.56
C PHE A 388 10.29 0.20 -15.73
N LEU A 389 10.34 -1.09 -16.08
CA LEU A 389 9.74 -1.59 -17.30
C LEU A 389 8.85 -2.81 -17.03
N ILE A 390 7.74 -2.89 -17.77
CA ILE A 390 6.96 -4.11 -17.91
C ILE A 390 7.12 -4.63 -19.36
N ASN A 391 7.52 -5.89 -19.50
CA ASN A 391 7.81 -6.52 -20.81
C ASN A 391 8.80 -5.69 -21.64
N GLY A 392 9.83 -5.13 -20.98
CA GLY A 392 10.88 -4.33 -21.61
C GLY A 392 10.44 -2.94 -22.08
N ARG A 393 9.28 -2.44 -21.64
CA ARG A 393 8.70 -1.17 -22.08
C ARG A 393 8.27 -0.31 -20.89
N SER A 394 8.53 0.98 -20.98
CA SER A 394 7.92 1.99 -20.08
C SER A 394 6.47 2.26 -20.52
N PHE A 395 5.67 2.75 -19.60
CA PHE A 395 4.27 3.08 -19.84
C PHE A 395 4.06 4.08 -20.99
N ASP A 396 3.01 3.82 -21.77
CA ASP A 396 2.52 4.71 -22.83
C ASP A 396 0.98 4.61 -22.85
N MET A 397 0.29 5.69 -22.55
CA MET A 397 -1.18 5.75 -22.49
C MET A 397 -1.87 5.34 -23.80
N ASN A 398 -1.19 5.49 -24.94
CA ASN A 398 -1.74 5.21 -26.25
C ASN A 398 -1.50 3.76 -26.72
N ARG A 399 -0.68 3.01 -25.97
CA ARG A 399 -0.32 1.64 -26.29
C ARG A 399 -1.17 0.66 -25.49
N VAL A 400 -1.65 -0.38 -26.13
CA VAL A 400 -2.21 -1.55 -25.44
C VAL A 400 -1.09 -2.59 -25.30
N ASP A 401 -0.79 -2.99 -24.08
CA ASP A 401 0.28 -3.94 -23.76
C ASP A 401 -0.23 -5.38 -23.71
N LEU A 402 -1.46 -5.58 -23.25
CA LEU A 402 -2.13 -6.88 -23.16
C LEU A 402 -3.56 -6.78 -23.69
N THR A 403 -4.06 -7.89 -24.23
CA THR A 403 -5.47 -8.00 -24.67
C THR A 403 -6.07 -9.30 -24.18
N THR A 404 -7.29 -9.22 -23.65
CA THR A 404 -8.10 -10.38 -23.26
C THR A 404 -9.55 -10.19 -23.66
N VAL A 405 -10.41 -11.19 -23.41
CA VAL A 405 -11.86 -11.11 -23.60
C VAL A 405 -12.59 -11.32 -22.26
N PRO A 406 -13.79 -10.77 -22.10
CA PRO A 406 -14.55 -10.94 -20.88
C PRO A 406 -14.79 -12.40 -20.52
N GLY A 407 -14.66 -12.74 -19.24
CA GLY A 407 -14.92 -14.08 -18.72
C GLY A 407 -13.82 -15.10 -18.93
N ARG A 408 -12.79 -14.80 -19.73
CA ARG A 408 -11.64 -15.69 -19.94
C ARG A 408 -10.83 -15.82 -18.67
N VAL A 409 -10.54 -17.05 -18.27
CA VAL A 409 -9.61 -17.34 -17.17
C VAL A 409 -8.21 -17.53 -17.74
N GLU A 410 -7.26 -16.79 -17.18
CA GLU A 410 -5.86 -16.78 -17.63
C GLU A 410 -4.92 -17.04 -16.46
N PHE A 411 -3.80 -17.73 -16.72
CA PHE A 411 -2.62 -17.65 -15.87
C PHE A 411 -1.78 -16.45 -16.29
N TRP A 412 -1.35 -15.66 -15.31
CA TRP A 412 -0.30 -14.68 -15.49
C TRP A 412 0.92 -15.11 -14.67
N ASP A 413 2.02 -15.38 -15.36
CA ASP A 413 3.33 -15.61 -14.74
C ASP A 413 4.06 -14.27 -14.65
N ILE A 414 4.05 -13.70 -13.47
CA ILE A 414 4.73 -12.43 -13.20
C ILE A 414 6.14 -12.76 -12.76
N VAL A 415 7.13 -12.41 -13.60
CA VAL A 415 8.54 -12.74 -13.42
C VAL A 415 9.31 -11.48 -13.08
N ASN A 416 9.83 -11.41 -11.89
CA ASN A 416 10.64 -10.28 -11.46
C ASN A 416 12.11 -10.51 -11.78
N LEU A 417 12.64 -9.78 -12.76
CA LEU A 417 14.05 -9.82 -13.18
C LEU A 417 14.89 -8.74 -12.48
N THR A 418 14.28 -7.92 -11.64
CA THR A 418 14.94 -6.82 -10.94
C THR A 418 15.56 -7.28 -9.62
N SER A 419 16.29 -6.38 -9.00
CA SER A 419 16.89 -6.59 -7.68
C SER A 419 16.00 -6.12 -6.52
N MET A 420 14.74 -5.75 -6.78
CA MET A 420 13.79 -5.20 -5.79
C MET A 420 12.49 -5.99 -5.80
N ASP A 421 11.75 -5.91 -4.72
CA ASP A 421 10.40 -6.42 -4.65
C ASP A 421 9.42 -5.47 -5.36
N HIS A 422 8.45 -6.03 -6.07
CA HIS A 422 7.40 -5.26 -6.73
C HIS A 422 6.02 -5.80 -6.37
N PRO A 423 5.20 -5.04 -5.63
CA PRO A 423 3.78 -5.35 -5.48
C PRO A 423 3.06 -4.99 -6.78
N ILE A 424 2.51 -5.99 -7.47
CA ILE A 424 1.80 -5.81 -8.74
C ILE A 424 0.31 -5.81 -8.51
N HIS A 425 -0.32 -4.72 -8.91
CA HIS A 425 -1.76 -4.49 -8.87
C HIS A 425 -2.39 -4.61 -10.25
N ILE A 426 -3.64 -5.10 -10.30
CA ILE A 426 -4.44 -5.22 -11.52
C ILE A 426 -5.81 -4.59 -11.29
N HIS A 427 -6.13 -3.58 -12.08
CA HIS A 427 -7.39 -2.84 -12.00
C HIS A 427 -8.62 -3.66 -12.37
N GLY A 428 -9.74 -3.32 -11.74
CA GLY A 428 -11.10 -3.76 -12.12
C GLY A 428 -11.36 -5.25 -11.95
N THR A 429 -10.49 -6.00 -11.26
CA THR A 429 -10.68 -7.42 -10.97
C THR A 429 -9.95 -7.83 -9.71
N GLN A 430 -10.34 -8.97 -9.18
CA GLN A 430 -9.57 -9.71 -8.18
C GLN A 430 -9.07 -11.00 -8.79
N PHE A 431 -7.94 -11.48 -8.32
CA PHE A 431 -7.29 -12.71 -8.80
C PHE A 431 -6.94 -13.64 -7.63
N GLN A 432 -6.51 -14.84 -7.96
CA GLN A 432 -6.08 -15.86 -7.01
C GLN A 432 -4.61 -16.19 -7.23
N LEU A 433 -3.79 -16.10 -6.18
CA LEU A 433 -2.41 -16.57 -6.22
C LEU A 433 -2.43 -18.10 -6.32
N VAL A 434 -1.71 -18.65 -7.29
CA VAL A 434 -1.62 -20.09 -7.53
C VAL A 434 -0.34 -20.65 -6.95
N SER A 435 0.79 -20.01 -7.24
CA SER A 435 2.11 -20.47 -6.80
C SER A 435 3.13 -19.35 -6.82
N ARG A 436 4.23 -19.59 -6.14
CA ARG A 436 5.46 -18.79 -6.23
C ARG A 436 6.61 -19.67 -6.67
N GLN A 437 7.59 -19.09 -7.36
CA GLN A 437 8.81 -19.80 -7.75
C GLN A 437 10.03 -19.04 -7.25
N VAL A 438 10.88 -19.73 -6.52
CA VAL A 438 12.15 -19.24 -5.99
C VAL A 438 13.25 -20.19 -6.41
N ALA A 439 14.29 -19.71 -7.11
CA ALA A 439 15.43 -20.52 -7.57
C ALA A 439 15.01 -21.82 -8.29
N GLY A 440 13.94 -21.76 -9.10
CA GLY A 440 13.42 -22.92 -9.84
C GLY A 440 12.44 -23.81 -9.04
N VAL A 441 12.33 -23.63 -7.73
CA VAL A 441 11.40 -24.40 -6.89
C VAL A 441 10.02 -23.72 -6.87
N VAL A 442 8.99 -24.44 -7.30
CA VAL A 442 7.60 -23.96 -7.29
C VAL A 442 6.91 -24.40 -6.00
N THR A 443 6.36 -23.43 -5.27
CA THR A 443 5.58 -23.67 -4.06
C THR A 443 4.15 -23.19 -4.28
N PRO A 444 3.13 -24.04 -4.08
CA PRO A 444 1.72 -23.61 -4.14
C PRO A 444 1.41 -22.49 -3.16
N ALA A 445 0.41 -21.68 -3.48
CA ALA A 445 -0.12 -20.70 -2.53
C ALA A 445 -0.59 -21.41 -1.24
N PRO A 446 -0.32 -20.84 -0.06
CA PRO A 446 -0.62 -21.52 1.21
C PRO A 446 -2.13 -21.65 1.48
N HIS A 447 -2.93 -20.80 0.89
CA HIS A 447 -4.39 -20.79 0.97
C HIS A 447 -5.00 -20.07 -0.22
N LEU A 448 -6.26 -20.36 -0.49
CA LEU A 448 -7.04 -19.66 -1.50
C LEU A 448 -7.54 -18.33 -0.93
N ALA A 449 -7.33 -17.24 -1.67
CA ALA A 449 -7.77 -15.90 -1.30
C ALA A 449 -8.05 -15.07 -2.55
N TRP A 450 -8.91 -14.07 -2.42
CA TRP A 450 -9.06 -13.02 -3.41
C TRP A 450 -8.05 -11.90 -3.12
N LEU A 451 -7.23 -11.58 -4.09
CA LEU A 451 -6.22 -10.52 -4.05
C LEU A 451 -6.42 -9.59 -5.24
N ASP A 452 -6.00 -8.34 -5.11
CA ASP A 452 -5.86 -7.42 -6.24
C ASP A 452 -4.40 -6.94 -6.39
N THR A 453 -3.59 -7.19 -5.37
CA THR A 453 -2.17 -6.85 -5.33
C THR A 453 -1.35 -8.05 -4.87
N VAL A 454 -0.29 -8.40 -5.61
CA VAL A 454 0.62 -9.49 -5.26
C VAL A 454 2.06 -9.01 -5.20
N ASN A 455 2.73 -9.15 -4.07
CA ASN A 455 4.17 -8.90 -4.01
C ASN A 455 4.92 -9.99 -4.78
N VAL A 456 5.80 -9.59 -5.69
CA VAL A 456 6.74 -10.46 -6.41
C VAL A 456 8.16 -10.09 -5.96
N PRO A 457 8.76 -10.89 -5.04
CA PRO A 457 10.07 -10.58 -4.53
C PRO A 457 11.16 -10.59 -5.60
N ALA A 458 12.28 -9.91 -5.31
CA ALA A 458 13.43 -9.82 -6.18
C ALA A 458 13.87 -11.20 -6.72
N ARG A 459 14.08 -11.29 -8.02
CA ARG A 459 14.54 -12.53 -8.71
C ARG A 459 13.61 -13.74 -8.55
N GLN A 460 12.35 -13.52 -8.17
CA GLN A 460 11.34 -14.57 -8.02
C GLN A 460 10.22 -14.40 -9.03
N SER A 461 9.28 -15.34 -9.03
CA SER A 461 8.05 -15.20 -9.81
C SER A 461 6.82 -15.64 -9.03
N ALA A 462 5.67 -15.11 -9.43
CA ALA A 462 4.36 -15.48 -8.94
C ALA A 462 3.46 -15.85 -10.12
N THR A 463 2.75 -16.96 -10.00
CA THR A 463 1.67 -17.31 -10.93
C THR A 463 0.34 -16.98 -10.29
N ILE A 464 -0.43 -16.12 -10.93
CA ILE A 464 -1.80 -15.79 -10.54
C ILE A 464 -2.80 -16.32 -11.57
N MET A 465 -4.01 -16.54 -11.12
CA MET A 465 -5.15 -16.86 -11.97
C MET A 465 -6.12 -15.69 -11.94
N VAL A 466 -6.40 -15.10 -13.11
CA VAL A 466 -7.15 -13.86 -13.26
C VAL A 466 -8.26 -14.01 -14.28
N ARG A 467 -9.36 -13.28 -14.08
CA ARG A 467 -10.50 -13.20 -15.01
C ARG A 467 -11.05 -11.79 -15.02
N GLN A 468 -10.97 -11.12 -16.16
CA GLN A 468 -11.64 -9.85 -16.39
C GLN A 468 -13.08 -10.09 -16.86
N THR A 469 -14.03 -9.36 -16.31
CA THR A 469 -15.45 -9.56 -16.61
C THR A 469 -16.10 -8.41 -17.39
N MET A 470 -15.51 -7.23 -17.34
CA MET A 470 -16.05 -6.03 -17.99
C MET A 470 -15.13 -5.56 -19.13
N PRO A 471 -15.67 -5.28 -20.33
CA PRO A 471 -14.89 -4.72 -21.44
C PRO A 471 -14.30 -3.33 -21.09
N GLY A 472 -13.24 -2.96 -21.78
CA GLY A 472 -12.60 -1.65 -21.69
C GLY A 472 -11.13 -1.71 -21.31
N LYS A 473 -10.48 -0.53 -21.29
CA LYS A 473 -9.07 -0.38 -20.95
C LYS A 473 -8.90 -0.18 -19.45
N ARG A 474 -7.89 -0.82 -18.88
CA ARG A 474 -7.53 -0.69 -17.47
C ARG A 474 -6.04 -0.90 -17.26
N MET A 475 -5.56 -0.54 -16.09
CA MET A 475 -4.14 -0.58 -15.75
C MET A 475 -3.77 -1.89 -15.06
N PHE A 476 -2.50 -2.24 -15.19
CA PHE A 476 -1.78 -3.13 -14.28
C PHE A 476 -0.39 -2.53 -14.07
N HIS A 477 0.07 -2.49 -12.83
CA HIS A 477 1.29 -1.73 -12.50
C HIS A 477 1.93 -2.20 -11.20
N CYS A 478 3.17 -1.77 -10.97
CA CYS A 478 3.80 -1.85 -9.66
C CYS A 478 3.16 -0.83 -8.72
N HIS A 479 2.90 -1.20 -7.48
CA HIS A 479 2.31 -0.31 -6.48
C HIS A 479 3.35 0.29 -5.51
N ILE A 480 4.62 0.28 -5.85
CA ILE A 480 5.57 1.30 -5.39
C ILE A 480 5.28 2.51 -6.27
N LEU A 481 4.69 3.56 -5.69
CA LEU A 481 4.10 4.65 -6.47
C LEU A 481 5.13 5.43 -7.29
N GLU A 482 6.35 5.52 -6.81
CA GLU A 482 7.47 6.11 -7.54
C GLU A 482 7.83 5.28 -8.79
N HIS A 483 7.73 3.94 -8.72
CA HIS A 483 7.96 3.06 -9.87
C HIS A 483 6.81 3.13 -10.88
N GLU A 484 5.56 3.24 -10.40
CA GLU A 484 4.38 3.48 -11.22
C GLU A 484 4.54 4.76 -12.03
N ASP A 485 4.82 5.90 -11.35
CA ASP A 485 5.04 7.20 -11.99
C ASP A 485 6.26 7.21 -12.92
N ALA A 486 7.29 6.40 -12.63
CA ALA A 486 8.46 6.20 -13.48
C ALA A 486 8.23 5.23 -14.66
N GLY A 487 7.01 4.69 -14.82
CA GLY A 487 6.61 3.94 -16.00
C GLY A 487 6.45 2.43 -15.83
N MET A 488 6.52 1.86 -14.60
CA MET A 488 6.27 0.44 -14.35
C MET A 488 4.76 0.13 -14.38
N MET A 489 4.15 0.39 -15.51
CA MET A 489 2.71 0.26 -15.75
C MET A 489 2.43 -0.19 -17.18
N GLY A 490 1.31 -0.85 -17.42
CA GLY A 490 0.83 -1.25 -18.72
C GLY A 490 -0.68 -1.14 -18.86
N VAL A 491 -1.16 -1.10 -20.11
CA VAL A 491 -2.58 -1.04 -20.46
C VAL A 491 -3.06 -2.44 -20.84
N LEU A 492 -4.03 -2.96 -20.11
CA LEU A 492 -4.82 -4.13 -20.48
C LEU A 492 -6.10 -3.68 -21.18
N ASN A 493 -6.36 -4.17 -22.37
CA ASN A 493 -7.62 -3.98 -23.09
C ASN A 493 -8.47 -5.26 -23.04
N VAL A 494 -9.63 -5.20 -22.43
CA VAL A 494 -10.62 -6.26 -22.42
C VAL A 494 -11.57 -6.00 -23.60
N THR A 495 -11.43 -6.78 -24.66
CA THR A 495 -12.20 -6.58 -25.91
C THR A 495 -13.55 -7.31 -25.80
N GLY A 496 -14.65 -6.54 -25.91
CA GLY A 496 -16.02 -7.08 -25.95
C GLY A 496 -16.40 -7.53 -27.35
#